data_c467a1c9d35cef48f02154d7e5343f2d
#
_entry.id   c467a1c9d35cef48f02154d7e5343f2d
#
_cell.length_a   1.000
_cell.length_b   1.000
_cell.length_c   1.000
_cell.angle_alpha   90.00
_cell.angle_beta   90.00
_cell.angle_gamma   90.00
#
_symmetry.space_group_name_H-M   'P 1'
#
loop_
_entity.id
_entity.type
_entity.pdbx_description
1 polymer ?
#
loop_
_entity_poly.entity_id
_entity_poly.type
_entity_poly.pdbx_seq_one_letter_code
_entity_poly.pdbx_strand_id
1 'polypeptide(L)'
;MLHATTPGLPARLAGGRPIAGYNGFDPSGPWLHIGHLVPIMGLVQLQRHGGRPVALVGGGTGMIGDPSGTSAERNLLDVDTLAANVASIRGQLERFLDFSGDSGAVMVNNLDWLGEIKLIAWLRDVGKHFTIPYMLAKDSVQVRLDRGLSFTEFSYMLIQATDFEHLHRELGVELQMGGADQWGNITAGLELIRRRAGEGSGDPRPEAADTAGADESGGHAHGLAYTLLLSPSGTKFGKTAGGDTIWLDASQTSPYAFYQHWLNTDDRDVGTYLRWFTLLPRKEIENLEADLVARPEGRAAQRALARDVTERTHGLEAVSHAERVSEAAFSGEPIREASILATLHEAIAGFWFTDADLVGGPLAIAAASGLFASGGEARRAISQGGLTIGDERVAALDTPVPAPVDGEWLVVRAGKRRLTVGRRRRA
;
A
#
# COMPACT_ATOMS: atom_id res chain seq x y z
N MET A 1 -1.98 -0.58 -16.32
CA MET A 1 -2.70 -1.27 -15.23
C MET A 1 -2.96 -2.74 -15.54
N LEU A 2 -3.60 -3.08 -16.66
CA LEU A 2 -3.85 -4.47 -17.03
C LEU A 2 -2.57 -5.14 -17.54
N HIS A 3 -2.21 -6.27 -16.95
CA HIS A 3 -1.14 -7.16 -17.41
C HIS A 3 -1.71 -8.29 -18.28
N ALA A 4 -2.69 -9.00 -17.75
CA ALA A 4 -3.35 -10.11 -18.43
C ALA A 4 -4.82 -10.21 -18.02
N THR A 5 -5.64 -10.78 -18.89
CA THR A 5 -7.03 -11.11 -18.60
C THR A 5 -7.45 -12.33 -19.42
N THR A 6 -8.44 -13.06 -18.92
CA THR A 6 -9.09 -14.10 -19.73
C THR A 6 -9.85 -13.48 -20.89
N PRO A 7 -9.89 -14.09 -22.08
CA PRO A 7 -10.51 -13.52 -23.28
C PRO A 7 -11.99 -13.17 -23.12
N GLY A 8 -12.75 -13.96 -22.37
CA GLY A 8 -14.18 -13.75 -22.13
C GLY A 8 -14.54 -12.59 -21.19
N LEU A 9 -13.61 -12.12 -20.35
CA LEU A 9 -13.90 -11.10 -19.34
C LEU A 9 -14.40 -9.78 -19.95
N PRO A 10 -13.82 -9.20 -21.02
CA PRO A 10 -14.32 -7.96 -21.59
C PRO A 10 -15.80 -8.07 -22.04
N ALA A 11 -16.16 -9.18 -22.69
CA ALA A 11 -17.55 -9.44 -23.12
C ALA A 11 -18.48 -9.60 -21.90
N ARG A 12 -18.03 -10.30 -20.85
CA ARG A 12 -18.80 -10.48 -19.60
C ARG A 12 -19.08 -9.14 -18.92
N LEU A 13 -18.09 -8.25 -18.85
CA LEU A 13 -18.25 -6.92 -18.26
C LEU A 13 -19.14 -6.01 -19.13
N ALA A 14 -19.01 -6.07 -20.44
CA ALA A 14 -19.85 -5.32 -21.38
C ALA A 14 -21.33 -5.72 -21.30
N GLY A 15 -21.65 -6.91 -20.84
CA GLY A 15 -23.02 -7.40 -20.62
C GLY A 15 -23.79 -6.71 -19.51
N GLY A 16 -23.17 -5.81 -18.73
CA GLY A 16 -23.80 -4.93 -17.74
C GLY A 16 -24.38 -5.63 -16.50
N ARG A 17 -24.31 -6.95 -16.39
CA ARG A 17 -24.76 -7.66 -15.19
C ARG A 17 -23.68 -7.53 -14.09
N PRO A 18 -24.06 -7.30 -12.83
CA PRO A 18 -23.12 -7.29 -11.70
C PRO A 18 -22.24 -8.55 -11.70
N ILE A 19 -20.98 -8.39 -11.32
CA ILE A 19 -20.02 -9.48 -11.21
C ILE A 19 -19.47 -9.48 -9.78
N ALA A 20 -19.33 -10.66 -9.18
CA ALA A 20 -18.59 -10.81 -7.93
C ALA A 20 -17.12 -11.13 -8.26
N GLY A 21 -16.20 -10.41 -7.61
CA GLY A 21 -14.78 -10.61 -7.82
C GLY A 21 -13.97 -10.50 -6.53
N TYR A 22 -12.85 -11.20 -6.44
CA TYR A 22 -12.04 -11.21 -5.25
C TYR A 22 -10.56 -10.89 -5.47
N ASN A 23 -9.94 -10.37 -4.40
CA ASN A 23 -8.50 -10.31 -4.20
C ASN A 23 -8.14 -10.98 -2.87
N GLY A 24 -7.01 -11.67 -2.84
CA GLY A 24 -6.43 -12.25 -1.64
C GLY A 24 -5.42 -11.31 -0.97
N PHE A 25 -5.40 -11.33 0.36
CA PHE A 25 -4.47 -10.60 1.22
C PHE A 25 -3.87 -11.57 2.24
N ASP A 26 -2.61 -11.95 2.05
CA ASP A 26 -1.90 -12.82 2.98
C ASP A 26 -1.49 -12.04 4.24
N PRO A 27 -1.89 -12.49 5.45
CA PRO A 27 -1.63 -11.80 6.71
C PRO A 27 -0.22 -12.08 7.25
N SER A 28 0.80 -11.89 6.42
CA SER A 28 2.21 -12.06 6.79
C SER A 28 2.70 -11.05 7.84
N GLY A 29 1.91 -10.03 8.12
CA GLY A 29 2.08 -9.03 9.15
C GLY A 29 0.77 -8.31 9.43
N PRO A 30 0.68 -7.52 10.53
CA PRO A 30 -0.57 -6.88 10.92
C PRO A 30 -0.91 -5.63 10.10
N TRP A 31 0.01 -5.14 9.26
CA TRP A 31 -0.18 -3.88 8.54
C TRP A 31 -0.10 -4.05 7.03
N LEU A 32 -1.00 -3.36 6.33
CA LEU A 32 -0.95 -3.20 4.88
C LEU A 32 -0.03 -2.02 4.54
N HIS A 33 0.67 -2.11 3.42
CA HIS A 33 1.51 -1.03 2.88
C HIS A 33 0.96 -0.54 1.53
N ILE A 34 1.51 0.55 1.01
CA ILE A 34 1.01 1.16 -0.24
C ILE A 34 1.00 0.21 -1.45
N GLY A 35 1.81 -0.85 -1.46
CA GLY A 35 1.73 -1.89 -2.49
C GLY A 35 0.39 -2.63 -2.50
N HIS A 36 -0.27 -2.76 -1.35
CA HIS A 36 -1.60 -3.36 -1.25
C HIS A 36 -2.73 -2.43 -1.76
N LEU A 37 -2.45 -1.14 -1.98
CA LEU A 37 -3.43 -0.26 -2.62
C LEU A 37 -3.81 -0.72 -4.02
N VAL A 38 -2.92 -1.40 -4.75
CA VAL A 38 -3.24 -1.92 -6.09
C VAL A 38 -4.42 -2.91 -6.05
N PRO A 39 -4.35 -4.02 -5.31
CA PRO A 39 -5.49 -4.94 -5.18
C PRO A 39 -6.70 -4.31 -4.48
N ILE A 40 -6.49 -3.42 -3.49
CA ILE A 40 -7.57 -2.68 -2.83
C ILE A 40 -8.32 -1.83 -3.85
N MET A 41 -7.62 -1.02 -4.66
CA MET A 41 -8.26 -0.18 -5.68
C MET A 41 -8.93 -1.00 -6.77
N GLY A 42 -8.46 -2.21 -7.05
CA GLY A 42 -9.18 -3.16 -7.92
C GLY A 42 -10.56 -3.51 -7.38
N LEU A 43 -10.66 -3.83 -6.09
CA LEU A 43 -11.94 -4.10 -5.41
C LEU A 43 -12.82 -2.84 -5.33
N VAL A 44 -12.23 -1.67 -5.02
CA VAL A 44 -12.95 -0.38 -5.00
C VAL A 44 -13.55 -0.06 -6.37
N GLN A 45 -12.79 -0.23 -7.45
CA GLN A 45 -13.30 0.02 -8.80
C GLN A 45 -14.39 -1.00 -9.18
N LEU A 46 -14.23 -2.27 -8.80
CA LEU A 46 -15.28 -3.26 -8.99
C LEU A 46 -16.59 -2.82 -8.32
N GLN A 47 -16.54 -2.38 -7.05
CA GLN A 47 -17.70 -1.93 -6.29
C GLN A 47 -18.34 -0.69 -6.91
N ARG A 48 -17.54 0.30 -7.31
CA ARG A 48 -18.03 1.53 -7.96
C ARG A 48 -18.79 1.27 -9.27
N HIS A 49 -18.49 0.18 -9.94
CA HIS A 49 -19.16 -0.22 -11.18
C HIS A 49 -20.27 -1.25 -10.95
N GLY A 50 -20.76 -1.37 -9.71
CA GLY A 50 -21.89 -2.22 -9.36
C GLY A 50 -21.55 -3.70 -9.16
N GLY A 51 -20.27 -4.06 -9.18
CA GLY A 51 -19.83 -5.41 -8.82
C GLY A 51 -19.78 -5.62 -7.31
N ARG A 52 -19.76 -6.87 -6.89
CA ARG A 52 -19.65 -7.26 -5.48
C ARG A 52 -18.20 -7.66 -5.14
N PRO A 53 -17.45 -6.84 -4.37
CA PRO A 53 -16.10 -7.19 -3.99
C PRO A 53 -16.08 -8.24 -2.88
N VAL A 54 -15.16 -9.19 -3.00
CA VAL A 54 -14.83 -10.15 -1.94
C VAL A 54 -13.36 -9.95 -1.56
N ALA A 55 -13.10 -9.55 -0.33
CA ALA A 55 -11.77 -9.48 0.24
C ALA A 55 -11.47 -10.78 0.98
N LEU A 56 -10.58 -11.61 0.43
CA LEU A 56 -10.15 -12.85 1.05
C LEU A 56 -8.91 -12.57 1.91
N VAL A 57 -9.00 -12.79 3.21
CA VAL A 57 -7.83 -12.79 4.08
C VAL A 57 -7.32 -14.21 4.23
N GLY A 58 -6.05 -14.40 3.90
CA GLY A 58 -5.42 -15.72 3.79
C GLY A 58 -5.01 -16.32 5.13
N GLY A 59 -5.95 -16.56 6.07
CA GLY A 59 -5.64 -17.22 7.34
C GLY A 59 -5.08 -18.63 7.16
N GLY A 60 -5.59 -19.40 6.20
CA GLY A 60 -5.06 -20.73 5.85
C GLY A 60 -3.81 -20.66 4.98
N THR A 61 -3.85 -19.87 3.92
CA THR A 61 -2.70 -19.70 2.99
C THR A 61 -1.51 -19.02 3.66
N GLY A 62 -1.73 -18.14 4.64
CA GLY A 62 -0.68 -17.51 5.43
C GLY A 62 0.13 -18.48 6.29
N MET A 63 -0.44 -19.66 6.62
CA MET A 63 0.29 -20.76 7.27
C MET A 63 1.23 -21.50 6.32
N ILE A 64 1.06 -21.36 5.01
CA ILE A 64 1.81 -22.06 3.96
C ILE A 64 2.86 -21.13 3.36
N GLY A 65 2.46 -19.90 3.01
CA GLY A 65 3.30 -18.89 2.37
C GLY A 65 3.36 -19.02 0.85
N ASP A 66 2.97 -17.96 0.15
CA ASP A 66 3.04 -17.88 -1.31
C ASP A 66 4.49 -17.80 -1.80
N PRO A 67 4.97 -18.73 -2.64
CA PRO A 67 6.30 -18.66 -3.24
C PRO A 67 6.41 -17.59 -4.33
N SER A 68 5.31 -17.07 -4.83
CA SER A 68 5.29 -16.09 -5.93
C SER A 68 6.00 -14.79 -5.55
N GLY A 69 6.91 -14.33 -6.40
CA GLY A 69 7.61 -13.06 -6.20
C GLY A 69 8.62 -13.03 -5.03
N THR A 70 8.94 -14.18 -4.41
CA THR A 70 9.92 -14.30 -3.33
C THR A 70 11.07 -15.25 -3.71
N SER A 71 12.26 -14.98 -3.17
CA SER A 71 13.46 -15.81 -3.40
C SER A 71 13.83 -16.69 -2.22
N ALA A 72 13.13 -16.58 -1.09
CA ALA A 72 13.37 -17.32 0.14
C ALA A 72 12.05 -17.85 0.72
N GLU A 73 12.12 -18.97 1.43
CA GLU A 73 11.00 -19.52 2.18
C GLU A 73 10.53 -18.54 3.26
N ARG A 74 9.21 -18.42 3.45
CA ARG A 74 8.63 -17.55 4.47
C ARG A 74 8.67 -18.23 5.84
N ASN A 75 8.89 -17.44 6.90
CA ASN A 75 8.70 -17.92 8.27
C ASN A 75 7.21 -18.21 8.50
N LEU A 76 6.93 -19.40 8.99
CA LEU A 76 5.57 -19.80 9.36
C LEU A 76 5.18 -19.07 10.65
N LEU A 77 4.00 -18.43 10.64
CA LEU A 77 3.43 -17.75 11.80
C LEU A 77 2.64 -18.75 12.64
N ASP A 78 2.60 -18.53 13.95
CA ASP A 78 1.68 -19.26 14.84
C ASP A 78 0.23 -18.79 14.65
N VAL A 79 -0.72 -19.62 15.08
CA VAL A 79 -2.16 -19.43 14.84
C VAL A 79 -2.69 -18.14 15.50
N ASP A 80 -2.20 -17.80 16.69
CA ASP A 80 -2.67 -16.63 17.44
C ASP A 80 -2.17 -15.33 16.79
N THR A 81 -0.91 -15.29 16.39
CA THR A 81 -0.31 -14.19 15.62
C THR A 81 -1.07 -14.00 14.31
N LEU A 82 -1.38 -15.09 13.61
CA LEU A 82 -2.08 -15.04 12.34
C LEU A 82 -3.51 -14.50 12.52
N ALA A 83 -4.24 -14.94 13.57
CA ALA A 83 -5.58 -14.45 13.87
C ALA A 83 -5.57 -12.94 14.19
N ALA A 84 -4.59 -12.47 14.94
CA ALA A 84 -4.41 -11.04 15.23
C ALA A 84 -4.12 -10.23 13.94
N ASN A 85 -3.27 -10.74 13.05
CA ASN A 85 -2.99 -10.10 11.77
C ASN A 85 -4.24 -10.03 10.87
N VAL A 86 -5.03 -11.11 10.81
CA VAL A 86 -6.31 -11.16 10.08
C VAL A 86 -7.26 -10.06 10.56
N ALA A 87 -7.42 -9.92 11.89
CA ALA A 87 -8.28 -8.89 12.47
C ALA A 87 -7.79 -7.47 12.14
N SER A 88 -6.48 -7.24 12.20
CA SER A 88 -5.87 -5.95 11.87
C SER A 88 -6.07 -5.58 10.40
N ILE A 89 -5.81 -6.50 9.48
CA ILE A 89 -6.01 -6.30 8.04
C ILE A 89 -7.48 -5.99 7.73
N ARG A 90 -8.40 -6.69 8.39
CA ARG A 90 -9.83 -6.44 8.26
C ARG A 90 -10.17 -4.97 8.57
N GLY A 91 -9.76 -4.45 9.71
CA GLY A 91 -10.03 -3.06 10.10
C GLY A 91 -9.41 -2.02 9.14
N GLN A 92 -8.32 -2.37 8.44
CA GLN A 92 -7.73 -1.50 7.43
C GLN A 92 -8.52 -1.53 6.11
N LEU A 93 -9.02 -2.70 5.66
CA LEU A 93 -9.83 -2.84 4.44
C LEU A 93 -11.20 -2.18 4.56
N GLU A 94 -11.78 -2.15 5.76
CA GLU A 94 -13.07 -1.49 6.05
C GLU A 94 -13.06 0.03 5.79
N ARG A 95 -11.89 0.65 5.63
CA ARG A 95 -11.75 2.06 5.25
C ARG A 95 -11.95 2.32 3.76
N PHE A 96 -11.80 1.29 2.92
CA PHE A 96 -11.79 1.42 1.46
C PHE A 96 -13.05 0.88 0.79
N LEU A 97 -13.72 -0.08 1.43
CA LEU A 97 -14.85 -0.81 0.88
C LEU A 97 -16.11 -0.55 1.70
N ASP A 98 -17.23 -0.42 1.03
CA ASP A 98 -18.55 -0.37 1.68
C ASP A 98 -19.09 -1.78 1.86
N PHE A 99 -19.34 -2.18 3.10
CA PHE A 99 -19.85 -3.50 3.49
C PHE A 99 -21.38 -3.51 3.67
N SER A 100 -22.05 -2.40 3.36
CA SER A 100 -23.51 -2.27 3.55
C SER A 100 -24.29 -2.62 2.27
N GLY A 101 -25.56 -3.01 2.45
CA GLY A 101 -26.50 -3.27 1.34
C GLY A 101 -26.21 -4.57 0.56
N ASP A 102 -27.04 -4.84 -0.45
CA ASP A 102 -27.05 -6.09 -1.22
C ASP A 102 -25.78 -6.28 -2.09
N SER A 103 -25.19 -5.18 -2.56
CA SER A 103 -23.91 -5.17 -3.28
C SER A 103 -22.71 -4.85 -2.39
N GLY A 104 -22.90 -4.88 -1.07
CA GLY A 104 -21.85 -4.66 -0.09
C GLY A 104 -20.68 -5.63 -0.27
N ALA A 105 -19.48 -5.17 0.06
CA ALA A 105 -18.29 -6.01 0.08
C ALA A 105 -18.47 -7.16 1.08
N VAL A 106 -17.83 -8.28 0.79
CA VAL A 106 -17.77 -9.42 1.72
C VAL A 106 -16.33 -9.66 2.09
N MET A 107 -16.08 -9.91 3.37
CA MET A 107 -14.75 -10.32 3.83
C MET A 107 -14.83 -11.76 4.34
N VAL A 108 -13.91 -12.58 3.87
CA VAL A 108 -13.82 -14.00 4.20
C VAL A 108 -12.41 -14.37 4.64
N ASN A 109 -12.31 -15.41 5.45
CA ASN A 109 -11.04 -16.00 5.87
C ASN A 109 -10.98 -17.43 5.30
N ASN A 110 -9.98 -17.73 4.47
CA ASN A 110 -9.89 -19.06 3.88
C ASN A 110 -9.56 -20.17 4.86
N LEU A 111 -9.14 -19.86 6.08
CA LEU A 111 -8.99 -20.84 7.15
C LEU A 111 -10.33 -21.51 7.49
N ASP A 112 -11.46 -20.81 7.33
CA ASP A 112 -12.79 -21.30 7.66
C ASP A 112 -13.18 -22.55 6.86
N TRP A 113 -12.69 -22.70 5.62
CA TRP A 113 -12.93 -23.92 4.82
C TRP A 113 -11.67 -24.77 4.66
N LEU A 114 -10.49 -24.19 4.50
CA LEU A 114 -9.25 -24.96 4.34
C LEU A 114 -8.93 -25.76 5.60
N GLY A 115 -9.23 -25.24 6.79
CA GLY A 115 -9.00 -25.91 8.06
C GLY A 115 -9.84 -27.18 8.26
N GLU A 116 -10.97 -27.30 7.57
CA GLU A 116 -11.88 -28.44 7.70
C GLU A 116 -11.64 -29.52 6.63
N ILE A 117 -10.86 -29.21 5.57
CA ILE A 117 -10.62 -30.15 4.48
C ILE A 117 -9.70 -31.28 4.91
N LYS A 118 -10.18 -32.52 4.80
CA LYS A 118 -9.39 -33.72 5.07
C LYS A 118 -8.40 -33.98 3.94
N LEU A 119 -7.11 -34.17 4.26
CA LEU A 119 -6.02 -34.33 3.31
C LEU A 119 -6.34 -35.35 2.19
N ILE A 120 -6.83 -36.53 2.55
CA ILE A 120 -7.09 -37.61 1.55
C ILE A 120 -8.23 -37.19 0.60
N ALA A 121 -9.26 -36.54 1.09
CA ALA A 121 -10.35 -36.02 0.26
C ALA A 121 -9.80 -34.95 -0.70
N TRP A 122 -9.00 -34.01 -0.21
CA TRP A 122 -8.42 -32.94 -1.02
C TRP A 122 -7.49 -33.47 -2.12
N LEU A 123 -6.61 -34.44 -1.79
CA LEU A 123 -5.75 -35.07 -2.79
C LEU A 123 -6.56 -35.79 -3.88
N ARG A 124 -7.66 -36.45 -3.50
CA ARG A 124 -8.54 -37.13 -4.43
C ARG A 124 -9.37 -36.18 -5.27
N ASP A 125 -9.90 -35.11 -4.67
CA ASP A 125 -10.92 -34.26 -5.30
C ASP A 125 -10.34 -33.00 -5.96
N VAL A 126 -9.15 -32.56 -5.53
CA VAL A 126 -8.40 -31.44 -6.11
C VAL A 126 -7.12 -31.91 -6.78
N GLY A 127 -6.29 -32.69 -6.07
CA GLY A 127 -4.96 -33.09 -6.54
C GLY A 127 -4.99 -33.84 -7.88
N LYS A 128 -6.01 -34.69 -8.12
CA LYS A 128 -6.18 -35.43 -9.39
C LYS A 128 -6.28 -34.53 -10.63
N HIS A 129 -6.65 -33.26 -10.47
CA HIS A 129 -6.83 -32.31 -11.56
C HIS A 129 -5.52 -31.62 -11.98
N PHE A 130 -4.44 -31.81 -11.23
CA PHE A 130 -3.16 -31.15 -11.51
C PHE A 130 -2.05 -32.18 -11.75
N THR A 131 -1.52 -32.19 -12.99
CA THR A 131 -0.37 -33.04 -13.30
C THR A 131 0.92 -32.36 -12.85
N ILE A 132 1.92 -33.17 -12.46
CA ILE A 132 3.24 -32.63 -12.07
C ILE A 132 3.87 -31.78 -13.17
N PRO A 133 3.87 -32.19 -14.47
CA PRO A 133 4.39 -31.34 -15.54
C PRO A 133 3.70 -29.97 -15.63
N TYR A 134 2.38 -29.90 -15.46
CA TYR A 134 1.63 -28.65 -15.45
C TYR A 134 2.10 -27.72 -14.31
N MET A 135 2.27 -28.25 -13.12
CA MET A 135 2.73 -27.48 -11.95
C MET A 135 4.17 -27.01 -12.11
N LEU A 136 5.05 -27.88 -12.62
CA LEU A 136 6.46 -27.55 -12.87
C LEU A 136 6.65 -26.50 -13.97
N ALA A 137 5.72 -26.38 -14.92
CA ALA A 137 5.82 -25.40 -16.00
C ALA A 137 5.51 -23.95 -15.56
N LYS A 138 5.03 -23.73 -14.33
CA LYS A 138 4.71 -22.38 -13.84
C LYS A 138 5.97 -21.59 -13.50
N ASP A 139 6.02 -20.32 -13.91
CA ASP A 139 7.18 -19.43 -13.69
C ASP A 139 7.58 -19.33 -12.23
N SER A 140 6.59 -19.22 -11.32
CA SER A 140 6.82 -19.16 -9.88
C SER A 140 7.53 -20.41 -9.33
N VAL A 141 7.30 -21.57 -9.94
CA VAL A 141 7.94 -22.83 -9.60
C VAL A 141 9.32 -22.92 -10.25
N GLN A 142 9.43 -22.59 -11.53
CA GLN A 142 10.70 -22.65 -12.28
C GLN A 142 11.82 -21.82 -11.63
N VAL A 143 11.51 -20.59 -11.21
CA VAL A 143 12.46 -19.67 -10.55
C VAL A 143 13.02 -20.26 -9.25
N ARG A 144 12.28 -21.17 -8.59
CA ARG A 144 12.62 -21.72 -7.28
C ARG A 144 13.21 -23.13 -7.33
N LEU A 145 13.05 -23.87 -8.44
CA LEU A 145 13.50 -25.26 -8.53
C LEU A 145 14.97 -25.46 -8.18
N ASP A 146 15.87 -24.62 -8.69
CA ASP A 146 17.31 -24.73 -8.46
C ASP A 146 17.75 -24.31 -7.04
N ARG A 147 16.90 -23.56 -6.32
CA ARG A 147 17.18 -23.05 -4.98
C ARG A 147 16.56 -23.90 -3.87
N GLY A 148 15.80 -24.92 -4.25
CA GLY A 148 14.98 -25.71 -3.35
C GLY A 148 13.60 -25.12 -3.16
N LEU A 149 12.59 -25.91 -3.46
CA LEU A 149 11.17 -25.59 -3.27
C LEU A 149 10.58 -26.67 -2.36
N SER A 150 10.05 -26.30 -1.19
CA SER A 150 9.43 -27.26 -0.29
C SER A 150 8.11 -27.77 -0.90
N PHE A 151 7.68 -28.96 -0.50
CA PHE A 151 6.38 -29.50 -0.92
C PHE A 151 5.24 -28.58 -0.49
N THR A 152 5.38 -27.93 0.66
CA THR A 152 4.44 -26.95 1.20
C THR A 152 4.26 -25.78 0.24
N GLU A 153 5.35 -25.13 -0.14
CA GLU A 153 5.30 -24.02 -1.13
C GLU A 153 4.82 -24.50 -2.51
N PHE A 154 5.24 -25.69 -2.96
CA PHE A 154 4.83 -26.26 -4.23
C PHE A 154 3.32 -26.51 -4.30
N SER A 155 2.69 -26.88 -3.18
CA SER A 155 1.25 -27.12 -3.08
C SER A 155 0.42 -25.83 -2.98
N TYR A 156 1.03 -24.68 -2.71
CA TYR A 156 0.32 -23.40 -2.52
C TYR A 156 -0.63 -23.06 -3.67
N MET A 157 -0.18 -23.27 -4.91
CA MET A 157 -1.01 -23.00 -6.10
C MET A 157 -2.34 -23.79 -6.10
N LEU A 158 -2.31 -25.03 -5.60
CA LEU A 158 -3.52 -25.88 -5.51
C LEU A 158 -4.43 -25.40 -4.37
N ILE A 159 -3.85 -24.90 -3.29
CA ILE A 159 -4.60 -24.35 -2.15
C ILE A 159 -5.33 -23.08 -2.58
N GLN A 160 -4.66 -22.18 -3.26
CA GLN A 160 -5.29 -20.96 -3.79
C GLN A 160 -6.31 -21.28 -4.90
N ALA A 161 -6.08 -22.30 -5.71
CA ALA A 161 -7.07 -22.79 -6.67
C ALA A 161 -8.34 -23.31 -5.96
N THR A 162 -8.17 -23.97 -4.82
CA THR A 162 -9.29 -24.43 -3.97
C THR A 162 -10.09 -23.24 -3.44
N ASP A 163 -9.44 -22.15 -3.05
CA ASP A 163 -10.11 -20.92 -2.61
C ASP A 163 -11.00 -20.35 -3.71
N PHE A 164 -10.47 -20.24 -4.94
CA PHE A 164 -11.27 -19.70 -6.05
C PHE A 164 -12.47 -20.59 -6.37
N GLU A 165 -12.27 -21.90 -6.41
CA GLU A 165 -13.37 -22.85 -6.64
C GLU A 165 -14.43 -22.77 -5.53
N HIS A 166 -13.99 -22.69 -4.28
CA HIS A 166 -14.90 -22.53 -3.13
C HIS A 166 -15.71 -21.24 -3.23
N LEU A 167 -15.04 -20.10 -3.46
CA LEU A 167 -15.71 -18.80 -3.60
C LEU A 167 -16.64 -18.75 -4.82
N HIS A 168 -16.26 -19.39 -5.89
CA HIS A 168 -17.11 -19.51 -7.10
C HIS A 168 -18.40 -20.29 -6.78
N ARG A 169 -18.29 -21.41 -6.11
CA ARG A 169 -19.42 -22.28 -5.79
C ARG A 169 -20.33 -21.69 -4.71
N GLU A 170 -19.76 -21.18 -3.63
CA GLU A 170 -20.52 -20.76 -2.44
C GLU A 170 -20.97 -19.30 -2.50
N LEU A 171 -20.20 -18.41 -3.10
CA LEU A 171 -20.47 -16.98 -3.15
C LEU A 171 -20.74 -16.42 -4.56
N GLY A 172 -20.70 -17.28 -5.59
CA GLY A 172 -20.90 -16.87 -6.99
C GLY A 172 -19.80 -15.93 -7.49
N VAL A 173 -18.58 -16.05 -6.95
CA VAL A 173 -17.44 -15.25 -7.42
C VAL A 173 -17.04 -15.71 -8.83
N GLU A 174 -17.12 -14.79 -9.77
CA GLU A 174 -16.77 -15.06 -11.17
C GLU A 174 -15.37 -14.55 -11.55
N LEU A 175 -14.77 -13.64 -10.76
CA LEU A 175 -13.53 -12.97 -11.11
C LEU A 175 -12.49 -13.09 -9.98
N GLN A 176 -11.33 -13.67 -10.30
CA GLN A 176 -10.13 -13.55 -9.47
C GLN A 176 -9.23 -12.45 -10.01
N MET A 177 -8.79 -11.56 -9.13
CA MET A 177 -7.86 -10.47 -9.44
C MET A 177 -6.56 -10.64 -8.66
N GLY A 178 -5.42 -10.21 -9.22
CA GLY A 178 -4.13 -10.27 -8.54
C GLY A 178 -3.02 -9.55 -9.28
N GLY A 179 -1.81 -9.51 -8.72
CA GLY A 179 -0.62 -9.03 -9.41
C GLY A 179 -0.21 -9.96 -10.57
N ALA A 180 0.66 -9.49 -11.46
CA ALA A 180 1.17 -10.31 -12.57
C ALA A 180 1.87 -11.59 -12.09
N ASP A 181 2.48 -11.54 -10.92
CA ASP A 181 3.09 -12.69 -10.24
C ASP A 181 2.06 -13.76 -9.81
N GLN A 182 0.79 -13.39 -9.67
CA GLN A 182 -0.32 -14.27 -9.32
C GLN A 182 -0.97 -14.97 -10.54
N TRP A 183 -0.58 -14.64 -11.78
CA TRP A 183 -1.23 -15.17 -12.95
C TRP A 183 -1.23 -16.70 -13.01
N GLY A 184 -0.14 -17.34 -12.57
CA GLY A 184 -0.03 -18.80 -12.46
C GLY A 184 -1.07 -19.40 -11.50
N ASN A 185 -1.27 -18.78 -10.34
CA ASN A 185 -2.24 -19.22 -9.34
C ASN A 185 -3.69 -18.96 -9.82
N ILE A 186 -3.94 -17.79 -10.45
CA ILE A 186 -5.25 -17.44 -11.04
C ILE A 186 -5.65 -18.49 -12.09
N THR A 187 -4.75 -18.81 -13.01
CA THR A 187 -5.04 -19.79 -14.07
C THR A 187 -5.24 -21.21 -13.52
N ALA A 188 -4.59 -21.57 -12.41
CA ALA A 188 -4.82 -22.84 -11.75
C ALA A 188 -6.25 -22.92 -11.16
N GLY A 189 -6.74 -21.83 -10.55
CA GLY A 189 -8.11 -21.74 -10.06
C GLY A 189 -9.16 -21.88 -11.19
N LEU A 190 -8.95 -21.18 -12.29
CA LEU A 190 -9.80 -21.29 -13.47
C LEU A 190 -9.85 -22.73 -14.01
N GLU A 191 -8.70 -23.39 -14.07
CA GLU A 191 -8.60 -24.78 -14.53
C GLU A 191 -9.34 -25.75 -13.59
N LEU A 192 -9.24 -25.55 -12.27
CA LEU A 192 -9.97 -26.37 -11.30
C LEU A 192 -11.49 -26.22 -11.47
N ILE A 193 -11.99 -24.97 -11.57
CA ILE A 193 -13.41 -24.68 -11.80
C ILE A 193 -13.89 -25.36 -13.11
N ARG A 194 -13.15 -25.20 -14.19
CA ARG A 194 -13.46 -25.79 -15.48
C ARG A 194 -13.55 -27.32 -15.42
N ARG A 195 -12.59 -27.98 -14.78
CA ARG A 195 -12.55 -29.46 -14.67
C ARG A 195 -13.69 -29.99 -13.82
N ARG A 196 -14.00 -29.32 -12.70
CA ARG A 196 -15.13 -29.72 -11.85
C ARG A 196 -16.48 -29.54 -12.53
N ALA A 197 -16.68 -28.47 -13.29
CA ALA A 197 -17.89 -28.29 -14.09
C ALA A 197 -18.08 -29.41 -15.11
N GLY A 198 -16.99 -29.96 -15.67
CA GLY A 198 -17.02 -31.08 -16.62
C GLY A 198 -17.33 -32.46 -16.00
N GLU A 199 -17.08 -32.65 -14.70
CA GLU A 199 -17.36 -33.91 -14.01
C GLU A 199 -18.86 -34.26 -13.95
N GLY A 200 -19.74 -33.25 -14.01
CA GLY A 200 -21.19 -33.42 -14.04
C GLY A 200 -21.77 -33.75 -15.44
N SER A 201 -21.01 -33.56 -16.51
CA SER A 201 -21.50 -33.68 -17.90
C SER A 201 -21.19 -35.03 -18.56
N GLY A 202 -20.36 -35.88 -17.94
CA GLY A 202 -20.02 -37.21 -18.49
C GLY A 202 -19.18 -37.19 -19.76
N ASP A 203 -18.70 -36.04 -20.23
CA ASP A 203 -17.92 -35.89 -21.44
C ASP A 203 -16.41 -35.88 -21.11
N PRO A 204 -15.62 -36.87 -21.60
CA PRO A 204 -14.17 -36.89 -21.41
C PRO A 204 -13.54 -35.82 -22.30
N ARG A 205 -13.35 -34.61 -21.76
CA ARG A 205 -12.66 -33.53 -22.50
C ARG A 205 -11.18 -33.84 -22.65
N PRO A 206 -10.58 -33.56 -23.85
CA PRO A 206 -9.20 -33.88 -24.13
C PRO A 206 -8.25 -33.18 -23.20
N GLU A 207 -7.12 -33.85 -22.90
CA GLU A 207 -5.98 -33.23 -22.19
C GLU A 207 -5.62 -31.90 -22.86
N ALA A 208 -5.74 -30.82 -22.10
CA ALA A 208 -5.61 -29.49 -22.64
C ALA A 208 -4.21 -29.23 -23.15
N ALA A 209 -4.13 -28.89 -24.41
CA ALA A 209 -3.08 -28.03 -24.91
C ALA A 209 -3.11 -26.68 -24.15
N ASP A 210 -1.93 -26.11 -23.91
CA ASP A 210 -1.65 -24.82 -23.31
C ASP A 210 -2.32 -23.64 -24.07
N THR A 211 -3.64 -23.59 -24.12
CA THR A 211 -4.39 -22.48 -24.69
C THR A 211 -5.02 -21.69 -23.55
N ALA A 212 -4.25 -20.76 -23.01
CA ALA A 212 -4.80 -19.59 -22.35
C ALA A 212 -5.71 -18.88 -23.37
N GLY A 213 -6.96 -19.28 -23.49
CA GLY A 213 -7.84 -18.55 -24.39
C GLY A 213 -9.02 -19.25 -25.02
N ALA A 214 -9.34 -20.47 -24.71
CA ALA A 214 -10.53 -21.09 -25.28
C ALA A 214 -11.59 -21.32 -24.19
N ASP A 215 -12.54 -20.40 -24.07
CA ASP A 215 -13.82 -20.70 -23.47
C ASP A 215 -14.96 -20.39 -24.43
N GLU A 216 -15.60 -21.40 -24.93
CA GLU A 216 -16.93 -21.29 -25.53
C GLU A 216 -18.00 -22.12 -24.80
N SER A 217 -17.69 -22.76 -23.66
CA SER A 217 -18.72 -23.56 -22.97
C SER A 217 -18.45 -23.81 -21.48
N GLY A 218 -19.07 -23.06 -20.60
CA GLY A 218 -19.58 -23.59 -19.37
C GLY A 218 -18.86 -23.32 -18.07
N GLY A 219 -17.81 -22.53 -18.01
CA GLY A 219 -17.28 -22.03 -16.73
C GLY A 219 -17.28 -20.49 -16.74
N HIS A 220 -18.22 -19.87 -16.02
CA HIS A 220 -18.31 -18.40 -15.95
C HIS A 220 -17.27 -17.78 -15.00
N ALA A 221 -16.04 -18.31 -14.97
CA ALA A 221 -14.97 -17.79 -14.14
C ALA A 221 -13.90 -17.09 -15.00
N HIS A 222 -13.39 -15.98 -14.47
CA HIS A 222 -12.47 -15.09 -15.16
C HIS A 222 -11.27 -14.73 -14.29
N GLY A 223 -10.16 -14.39 -14.92
CA GLY A 223 -8.97 -13.89 -14.27
C GLY A 223 -8.57 -12.51 -14.80
N LEU A 224 -8.04 -11.68 -13.92
CA LEU A 224 -7.43 -10.38 -14.24
C LEU A 224 -6.15 -10.20 -13.43
N ALA A 225 -5.05 -9.92 -14.15
CA ALA A 225 -3.78 -9.59 -13.50
C ALA A 225 -3.41 -8.12 -13.71
N TYR A 226 -2.97 -7.47 -12.61
CA TYR A 226 -2.41 -6.12 -12.65
C TYR A 226 -0.93 -6.16 -13.01
N THR A 227 -0.45 -5.15 -13.74
CA THR A 227 0.98 -4.93 -13.92
C THR A 227 1.63 -4.67 -12.55
N LEU A 228 2.78 -5.27 -12.28
CA LEU A 228 3.54 -4.94 -11.09
C LEU A 228 4.08 -3.51 -11.19
N LEU A 229 3.84 -2.73 -10.14
CA LEU A 229 4.41 -1.40 -10.04
C LEU A 229 5.88 -1.48 -9.62
N LEU A 230 6.71 -0.88 -10.43
CA LEU A 230 8.12 -0.63 -10.12
C LEU A 230 8.33 0.88 -10.02
N SER A 231 9.21 1.32 -9.13
CA SER A 231 9.68 2.70 -9.15
C SER A 231 10.52 2.96 -10.42
N PRO A 232 10.80 4.23 -10.79
CA PRO A 232 11.67 4.56 -11.94
C PRO A 232 13.08 3.99 -11.78
N SER A 233 13.52 3.70 -10.56
CA SER A 233 14.80 3.04 -10.26
C SER A 233 14.75 1.51 -10.41
N GLY A 234 13.59 0.93 -10.79
CA GLY A 234 13.38 -0.51 -10.89
C GLY A 234 13.20 -1.23 -9.55
N THR A 235 13.11 -0.49 -8.43
CA THR A 235 12.79 -1.07 -7.11
C THR A 235 11.29 -1.34 -6.97
N LYS A 236 10.92 -2.33 -6.15
CA LYS A 236 9.51 -2.61 -5.88
C LYS A 236 8.84 -1.38 -5.27
N PHE A 237 7.67 -1.03 -5.82
CA PHE A 237 6.78 -0.01 -5.24
C PHE A 237 6.42 -0.37 -3.80
N GLY A 238 6.38 0.63 -2.93
CA GLY A 238 6.03 0.43 -1.52
C GLY A 238 7.14 0.78 -0.53
N LYS A 239 8.31 1.21 -1.04
CA LYS A 239 9.44 1.64 -0.20
C LYS A 239 9.86 3.06 -0.51
N THR A 240 10.37 3.78 0.52
CA THR A 240 11.03 5.08 0.35
C THR A 240 12.36 4.91 -0.40
N ALA A 241 12.96 6.02 -0.82
CA ALA A 241 14.33 6.03 -1.36
C ALA A 241 15.36 5.46 -0.36
N GLY A 242 15.09 5.54 0.94
CA GLY A 242 15.88 4.94 2.02
C GLY A 242 15.62 3.46 2.26
N GLY A 243 14.63 2.88 1.58
CA GLY A 243 14.25 1.47 1.72
C GLY A 243 13.15 1.19 2.75
N ASP A 244 12.64 2.22 3.45
CA ASP A 244 11.59 2.05 4.45
C ASP A 244 10.24 1.79 3.78
N THR A 245 9.44 0.92 4.38
CA THR A 245 8.09 0.61 3.91
C THR A 245 7.12 1.72 4.32
N ILE A 246 6.26 2.15 3.39
CA ILE A 246 5.16 3.09 3.67
C ILE A 246 3.90 2.29 3.97
N TRP A 247 3.44 2.39 5.21
CA TRP A 247 2.31 1.64 5.73
C TRP A 247 1.01 2.43 5.61
N LEU A 248 -0.11 1.73 5.51
CA LEU A 248 -1.46 2.33 5.53
C LEU A 248 -1.93 2.63 6.97
N ASP A 249 -1.27 2.04 7.96
CA ASP A 249 -1.60 2.26 9.36
C ASP A 249 -0.84 3.48 9.91
N ALA A 250 -1.59 4.38 10.56
CA ALA A 250 -1.07 5.64 11.10
C ALA A 250 -0.05 5.44 12.24
N SER A 251 -0.06 4.30 12.93
CA SER A 251 0.91 3.98 13.98
C SER A 251 2.30 3.64 13.41
N GLN A 252 2.37 3.24 12.15
CA GLN A 252 3.60 2.85 11.46
C GLN A 252 4.13 3.93 10.52
N THR A 253 3.24 4.63 9.83
CA THR A 253 3.57 5.77 8.97
C THR A 253 2.58 6.89 9.31
N SER A 254 3.06 7.97 9.90
CA SER A 254 2.17 9.08 10.26
C SER A 254 1.43 9.62 9.02
N PRO A 255 0.19 10.13 9.16
CA PRO A 255 -0.55 10.68 8.04
C PRO A 255 0.21 11.79 7.29
N TYR A 256 1.02 12.57 8.00
CA TYR A 256 1.88 13.58 7.39
C TYR A 256 3.00 12.94 6.54
N ALA A 257 3.70 11.94 7.06
CA ALA A 257 4.73 11.23 6.30
C ALA A 257 4.13 10.49 5.09
N PHE A 258 2.94 9.92 5.25
CA PHE A 258 2.18 9.32 4.17
C PHE A 258 1.80 10.34 3.07
N TYR A 259 1.28 11.51 3.46
CA TYR A 259 1.00 12.60 2.54
C TYR A 259 2.25 13.08 1.81
N GLN A 260 3.36 13.27 2.52
CA GLN A 260 4.64 13.70 1.94
C GLN A 260 5.20 12.69 0.95
N HIS A 261 5.02 11.39 1.19
CA HIS A 261 5.42 10.35 0.24
C HIS A 261 4.74 10.56 -1.13
N TRP A 262 3.44 10.76 -1.14
CA TRP A 262 2.70 11.00 -2.38
C TRP A 262 2.97 12.37 -2.99
N LEU A 263 3.12 13.39 -2.15
CA LEU A 263 3.47 14.73 -2.61
C LEU A 263 4.84 14.73 -3.31
N ASN A 264 5.78 13.90 -2.90
CA ASN A 264 7.13 13.79 -3.47
C ASN A 264 7.23 12.77 -4.64
N THR A 265 6.11 12.34 -5.18
CA THR A 265 6.09 11.49 -6.38
C THR A 265 6.82 12.17 -7.55
N ASP A 266 7.62 11.38 -8.27
CA ASP A 266 8.33 11.83 -9.49
C ASP A 266 7.32 12.24 -10.58
N ASP A 267 7.65 13.26 -11.34
CA ASP A 267 6.80 13.78 -12.43
C ASP A 267 6.51 12.71 -13.50
N ARG A 268 7.40 11.75 -13.68
CA ARG A 268 7.23 10.62 -14.63
C ARG A 268 6.17 9.63 -14.19
N ASP A 269 5.92 9.52 -12.88
CA ASP A 269 5.04 8.48 -12.30
C ASP A 269 3.67 9.03 -11.89
N VAL A 270 3.58 10.32 -11.57
CA VAL A 270 2.39 10.91 -10.95
C VAL A 270 1.13 10.70 -11.79
N GLY A 271 1.20 10.80 -13.11
CA GLY A 271 0.07 10.54 -14.00
C GLY A 271 -0.42 9.09 -13.93
N THR A 272 0.53 8.13 -13.84
CA THR A 272 0.20 6.73 -13.62
C THR A 272 -0.46 6.51 -12.26
N TYR A 273 0.07 7.12 -11.20
CA TYR A 273 -0.44 6.96 -9.85
C TYR A 273 -1.81 7.62 -9.65
N LEU A 274 -2.07 8.76 -10.31
CA LEU A 274 -3.40 9.36 -10.35
C LEU A 274 -4.45 8.38 -10.90
N ARG A 275 -4.14 7.68 -12.00
CA ARG A 275 -5.05 6.69 -12.59
C ARG A 275 -5.22 5.43 -11.75
N TRP A 276 -4.24 5.06 -10.95
CA TRP A 276 -4.25 3.81 -10.19
C TRP A 276 -4.83 3.98 -8.80
N PHE A 277 -4.50 5.08 -8.13
CA PHE A 277 -4.73 5.24 -6.70
C PHE A 277 -5.77 6.30 -6.35
N THR A 278 -6.29 7.06 -7.34
CA THR A 278 -7.33 8.05 -7.07
C THR A 278 -8.67 7.64 -7.66
N LEU A 279 -9.73 8.28 -7.17
CA LEU A 279 -11.06 8.18 -7.73
C LEU A 279 -11.47 9.44 -8.49
N LEU A 280 -10.51 10.27 -8.87
CA LEU A 280 -10.71 11.48 -9.65
C LEU A 280 -11.31 11.14 -11.02
N PRO A 281 -12.20 11.98 -11.54
CA PRO A 281 -12.73 11.83 -12.89
C PRO A 281 -11.61 11.86 -13.93
N ARG A 282 -11.76 11.06 -15.00
CA ARG A 282 -10.76 10.98 -16.07
C ARG A 282 -10.36 12.36 -16.62
N LYS A 283 -11.33 13.25 -16.85
CA LYS A 283 -11.08 14.60 -17.36
C LYS A 283 -10.23 15.44 -16.40
N GLU A 284 -10.41 15.26 -15.09
CA GLU A 284 -9.62 15.94 -14.09
C GLU A 284 -8.16 15.44 -14.10
N ILE A 285 -7.96 14.14 -14.21
CA ILE A 285 -6.61 13.54 -14.36
C ILE A 285 -5.93 14.08 -15.63
N GLU A 286 -6.62 14.10 -16.77
CA GLU A 286 -6.10 14.65 -18.03
C GLU A 286 -5.71 16.13 -17.89
N ASN A 287 -6.50 16.95 -17.18
CA ASN A 287 -6.18 18.34 -16.89
C ASN A 287 -4.92 18.48 -16.00
N LEU A 288 -4.82 17.65 -14.95
CA LEU A 288 -3.64 17.62 -14.06
C LEU A 288 -2.37 17.21 -14.81
N GLU A 289 -2.46 16.28 -15.75
CA GLU A 289 -1.33 15.88 -16.60
C GLU A 289 -0.94 16.99 -17.57
N ALA A 290 -1.90 17.71 -18.15
CA ALA A 290 -1.60 18.86 -18.98
C ALA A 290 -0.94 20.00 -18.19
N ASP A 291 -1.39 20.25 -16.97
CA ASP A 291 -0.82 21.24 -16.06
C ASP A 291 0.60 20.85 -15.61
N LEU A 292 0.85 19.56 -15.37
CA LEU A 292 2.19 19.02 -15.06
C LEU A 292 3.19 19.32 -16.17
N VAL A 293 2.78 19.20 -17.45
CA VAL A 293 3.64 19.52 -18.61
C VAL A 293 3.87 21.02 -18.72
N ALA A 294 2.83 21.83 -18.48
CA ALA A 294 2.88 23.27 -18.66
C ALA A 294 3.60 24.01 -17.51
N ARG A 295 3.42 23.53 -16.28
CA ARG A 295 3.88 24.19 -15.04
C ARG A 295 4.29 23.15 -13.97
N PRO A 296 5.34 22.35 -14.20
CA PRO A 296 5.74 21.27 -13.29
C PRO A 296 6.07 21.77 -11.87
N GLU A 297 6.61 22.99 -11.74
CA GLU A 297 6.93 23.63 -10.46
C GLU A 297 5.68 23.85 -9.58
N GLY A 298 4.51 23.93 -10.18
CA GLY A 298 3.23 24.06 -9.48
C GLY A 298 2.84 22.80 -8.70
N ARG A 299 3.35 21.61 -9.08
CA ARG A 299 3.08 20.31 -8.45
C ARG A 299 1.58 20.02 -8.19
N ALA A 300 0.70 20.50 -9.08
CA ALA A 300 -0.75 20.35 -8.91
C ALA A 300 -1.16 18.86 -8.93
N ALA A 301 -0.58 18.08 -9.82
CA ALA A 301 -0.81 16.63 -9.94
C ALA A 301 -0.41 15.88 -8.67
N GLN A 302 0.77 16.18 -8.11
CA GLN A 302 1.24 15.56 -6.87
C GLN A 302 0.38 15.94 -5.66
N ARG A 303 -0.07 17.22 -5.58
CA ARG A 303 -0.99 17.64 -4.51
C ARG A 303 -2.34 16.92 -4.60
N ALA A 304 -2.91 16.81 -5.80
CA ALA A 304 -4.16 16.10 -6.01
C ALA A 304 -4.03 14.62 -5.64
N LEU A 305 -2.93 13.97 -6.04
CA LEU A 305 -2.62 12.58 -5.68
C LEU A 305 -2.49 12.42 -4.16
N ALA A 306 -1.66 13.25 -3.51
CA ALA A 306 -1.42 13.17 -2.09
C ALA A 306 -2.69 13.41 -1.28
N ARG A 307 -3.51 14.39 -1.70
CA ARG A 307 -4.79 14.69 -1.06
C ARG A 307 -5.76 13.51 -1.14
N ASP A 308 -6.06 13.03 -2.36
CA ASP A 308 -7.05 11.96 -2.58
C ASP A 308 -6.67 10.67 -1.85
N VAL A 309 -5.40 10.23 -1.98
CA VAL A 309 -4.96 8.98 -1.37
C VAL A 309 -4.88 9.07 0.16
N THR A 310 -4.42 10.22 0.71
CA THR A 310 -4.36 10.43 2.17
C THR A 310 -5.76 10.55 2.77
N GLU A 311 -6.68 11.26 2.11
CA GLU A 311 -8.06 11.39 2.57
C GLU A 311 -8.74 10.03 2.68
N ARG A 312 -8.56 9.18 1.68
CA ARG A 312 -9.14 7.82 1.65
C ARG A 312 -8.55 6.90 2.71
N THR A 313 -7.25 7.05 3.01
CA THR A 313 -6.55 6.18 3.95
C THR A 313 -6.70 6.64 5.40
N HIS A 314 -6.63 7.95 5.63
CA HIS A 314 -6.54 8.55 6.97
C HIS A 314 -7.65 9.55 7.31
N GLY A 315 -8.51 9.87 6.34
CA GLY A 315 -9.64 10.79 6.52
C GLY A 315 -9.31 12.26 6.23
N LEU A 316 -10.38 13.07 6.10
CA LEU A 316 -10.30 14.49 5.72
C LEU A 316 -9.55 15.36 6.73
N GLU A 317 -9.69 15.07 8.03
CA GLU A 317 -8.99 15.81 9.08
C GLU A 317 -7.47 15.64 8.99
N ALA A 318 -7.03 14.39 8.77
CA ALA A 318 -5.61 14.07 8.62
C ALA A 318 -4.98 14.74 7.40
N VAL A 319 -5.67 14.75 6.24
CA VAL A 319 -5.15 15.43 5.05
C VAL A 319 -5.13 16.93 5.23
N SER A 320 -6.16 17.52 5.82
CA SER A 320 -6.21 18.96 6.11
C SER A 320 -5.10 19.39 7.06
N HIS A 321 -4.79 18.57 8.06
CA HIS A 321 -3.66 18.81 8.96
C HIS A 321 -2.32 18.70 8.20
N ALA A 322 -2.13 17.65 7.39
CA ALA A 322 -0.90 17.45 6.61
C ALA A 322 -0.64 18.60 5.61
N GLU A 323 -1.69 19.14 4.99
CA GLU A 323 -1.60 20.31 4.11
C GLU A 323 -1.14 21.55 4.88
N ARG A 324 -1.75 21.84 6.06
CA ARG A 324 -1.33 22.97 6.92
C ARG A 324 0.10 22.83 7.40
N VAL A 325 0.51 21.63 7.81
CA VAL A 325 1.89 21.35 8.21
C VAL A 325 2.86 21.61 7.07
N SER A 326 2.52 21.13 5.86
CA SER A 326 3.35 21.35 4.66
C SER A 326 3.47 22.82 4.31
N GLU A 327 2.37 23.57 4.32
CA GLU A 327 2.36 25.00 4.06
C GLU A 327 3.22 25.75 5.11
N ALA A 328 3.00 25.48 6.38
CA ALA A 328 3.75 26.10 7.47
C ALA A 328 5.27 25.85 7.39
N ALA A 329 5.67 24.65 6.96
CA ALA A 329 7.08 24.29 6.81
C ALA A 329 7.81 25.12 5.75
N PHE A 330 7.11 25.50 4.66
CA PHE A 330 7.69 26.11 3.46
C PHE A 330 7.32 27.57 3.23
N SER A 331 6.28 28.11 3.89
CA SER A 331 5.84 29.50 3.74
C SER A 331 6.87 30.52 4.23
N GLY A 332 7.71 30.14 5.18
CA GLY A 332 8.60 31.08 5.91
C GLY A 332 7.89 31.87 7.00
N GLU A 333 6.58 31.75 7.11
CA GLU A 333 5.77 32.42 8.13
C GLU A 333 5.98 31.80 9.53
N PRO A 334 5.65 32.57 10.60
CA PRO A 334 5.69 32.07 11.97
C PRO A 334 4.75 30.89 12.20
N ILE A 335 5.26 29.83 12.82
CA ILE A 335 4.47 28.66 13.19
C ILE A 335 4.10 28.75 14.67
N ARG A 336 2.81 28.92 14.98
CA ARG A 336 2.31 29.11 16.35
C ARG A 336 1.37 28.02 16.83
N GLU A 337 0.99 27.10 15.97
CA GLU A 337 0.10 26.00 16.32
C GLU A 337 0.93 24.80 16.83
N ALA A 338 0.71 24.41 18.10
CA ALA A 338 1.47 23.33 18.74
C ALA A 338 1.33 21.99 18.02
N SER A 339 0.17 21.69 17.44
CA SER A 339 -0.07 20.46 16.69
C SER A 339 0.79 20.37 15.42
N ILE A 340 0.99 21.50 14.73
CA ILE A 340 1.89 21.59 13.57
C ILE A 340 3.34 21.40 14.01
N LEU A 341 3.75 22.05 15.11
CA LEU A 341 5.10 21.94 15.65
C LEU A 341 5.42 20.52 16.12
N ALA A 342 4.46 19.85 16.77
CA ALA A 342 4.61 18.45 17.16
C ALA A 342 4.84 17.54 15.95
N THR A 343 4.00 17.67 14.91
CA THR A 343 4.14 16.90 13.67
C THR A 343 5.48 17.16 12.97
N LEU A 344 5.90 18.42 12.88
CA LEU A 344 7.20 18.75 12.28
C LEU A 344 8.37 18.21 13.11
N HIS A 345 8.31 18.30 14.44
CA HIS A 345 9.34 17.77 15.32
C HIS A 345 9.57 16.27 15.08
N GLU A 346 8.49 15.48 14.96
CA GLU A 346 8.55 14.06 14.67
C GLU A 346 9.08 13.79 13.26
N ALA A 347 8.55 14.51 12.26
CA ALA A 347 8.85 14.26 10.85
C ALA A 347 10.30 14.57 10.44
N ILE A 348 10.93 15.58 11.08
CA ILE A 348 12.28 16.03 10.75
C ILE A 348 13.31 15.66 11.82
N ALA A 349 12.99 14.70 12.69
CA ALA A 349 13.82 14.33 13.83
C ALA A 349 14.30 15.58 14.61
N GLY A 350 13.35 16.35 15.10
CA GLY A 350 13.57 17.61 15.82
C GLY A 350 14.51 17.43 17.03
N PHE A 351 14.88 18.53 17.63
CA PHE A 351 15.81 18.54 18.74
C PHE A 351 15.12 18.75 20.10
N TRP A 352 15.85 18.47 21.17
CA TRP A 352 15.41 18.70 22.53
C TRP A 352 16.22 19.85 23.14
N PHE A 353 15.56 20.73 23.91
CA PHE A 353 16.20 21.80 24.64
C PHE A 353 15.73 21.86 26.10
N THR A 354 16.51 22.48 26.93
CA THR A 354 16.27 22.65 28.38
C THR A 354 16.17 24.14 28.77
N ASP A 355 15.80 24.42 30.00
CA ASP A 355 15.83 25.80 30.55
C ASP A 355 17.25 26.37 30.56
N ALA A 356 18.25 25.52 30.79
CA ALA A 356 19.65 25.94 30.70
C ALA A 356 20.03 26.37 29.28
N ASP A 357 19.50 25.75 28.26
CA ASP A 357 19.75 26.14 26.87
C ASP A 357 19.08 27.50 26.53
N LEU A 358 17.87 27.73 27.06
CA LEU A 358 17.21 29.05 26.93
C LEU A 358 18.02 30.18 27.62
N VAL A 359 18.52 29.94 28.86
CA VAL A 359 19.39 30.87 29.57
C VAL A 359 20.74 31.05 28.88
N GLY A 360 21.26 29.98 28.27
CA GLY A 360 22.51 29.97 27.49
C GLY A 360 22.43 30.79 26.17
N GLY A 361 21.23 31.22 25.81
CA GLY A 361 20.99 32.15 24.69
C GLY A 361 21.03 31.46 23.29
N PRO A 362 21.07 32.29 22.24
CA PRO A 362 20.96 31.82 20.86
C PRO A 362 22.01 30.83 20.45
N LEU A 363 23.22 30.92 20.99
CA LEU A 363 24.32 30.00 20.66
C LEU A 363 24.05 28.58 21.23
N ALA A 364 23.50 28.50 22.45
CA ALA A 364 23.14 27.23 23.07
C ALA A 364 22.00 26.54 22.29
N ILE A 365 20.97 27.29 21.94
CA ILE A 365 19.86 26.80 21.11
C ILE A 365 20.36 26.37 19.71
N ALA A 366 21.22 27.16 19.07
CA ALA A 366 21.81 26.82 17.79
C ALA A 366 22.64 25.50 17.84
N ALA A 367 23.39 25.31 18.90
CA ALA A 367 24.15 24.08 19.15
C ALA A 367 23.21 22.88 19.38
N ALA A 368 22.16 23.03 20.21
CA ALA A 368 21.18 21.97 20.44
C ALA A 368 20.38 21.62 19.20
N SER A 369 20.15 22.58 18.31
CA SER A 369 19.33 22.40 17.08
C SER A 369 19.91 21.41 16.04
N GLY A 370 21.19 21.10 16.14
CA GLY A 370 21.87 20.24 15.14
C GLY A 370 22.00 20.86 13.74
N LEU A 371 21.55 22.10 13.53
CA LEU A 371 21.62 22.76 12.22
C LEU A 371 23.05 23.18 11.82
N PHE A 372 23.98 23.21 12.74
CA PHE A 372 25.36 23.66 12.54
C PHE A 372 26.34 22.58 12.96
N ALA A 373 27.35 22.34 12.14
CA ALA A 373 28.37 21.33 12.40
C ALA A 373 29.30 21.72 13.56
N SER A 374 29.36 22.99 13.94
CA SER A 374 30.19 23.50 15.04
C SER A 374 29.66 24.83 15.63
N GLY A 375 30.05 25.11 16.87
CA GLY A 375 29.75 26.38 17.49
C GLY A 375 30.37 27.61 16.76
N GLY A 376 31.48 27.38 16.03
CA GLY A 376 32.07 28.43 15.17
C GLY A 376 31.21 28.74 13.94
N GLU A 377 30.57 27.75 13.36
CA GLU A 377 29.61 27.94 12.27
C GLU A 377 28.36 28.65 12.76
N ALA A 378 27.82 28.23 13.90
CA ALA A 378 26.68 28.91 14.54
C ALA A 378 26.95 30.39 14.81
N ARG A 379 28.12 30.73 15.39
CA ARG A 379 28.51 32.12 15.63
C ARG A 379 28.58 32.93 14.33
N ARG A 380 29.16 32.39 13.27
CA ARG A 380 29.21 33.08 11.96
C ARG A 380 27.82 33.28 11.39
N ALA A 381 26.94 32.25 11.49
CA ALA A 381 25.58 32.38 11.04
C ALA A 381 24.81 33.48 11.81
N ILE A 382 24.99 33.58 13.13
CA ILE A 382 24.41 34.63 13.93
C ILE A 382 24.93 35.99 13.49
N SER A 383 26.25 36.19 13.39
CA SER A 383 26.85 37.49 13.03
C SER A 383 26.45 37.95 11.61
N GLN A 384 26.09 37.01 10.73
CA GLN A 384 25.58 37.30 9.40
C GLN A 384 24.06 37.43 9.34
N GLY A 385 23.38 37.30 10.51
CA GLY A 385 21.92 37.32 10.61
C GLY A 385 21.22 36.17 9.88
N GLY A 386 21.91 35.04 9.77
CA GLY A 386 21.41 33.82 9.10
C GLY A 386 20.65 32.87 10.04
N LEU A 387 20.51 33.21 11.33
CA LEU A 387 19.76 32.45 12.33
C LEU A 387 18.46 33.15 12.68
N THR A 388 17.37 32.40 12.70
CA THR A 388 16.08 32.83 13.25
C THR A 388 15.65 31.83 14.33
N ILE A 389 15.21 32.32 15.49
CA ILE A 389 14.64 31.50 16.56
C ILE A 389 13.23 32.02 16.86
N GLY A 390 12.24 31.13 16.82
CA GLY A 390 10.84 31.56 16.80
C GLY A 390 10.56 32.40 15.55
N ASP A 391 10.06 33.61 15.78
CA ASP A 391 9.76 34.60 14.75
C ASP A 391 10.87 35.66 14.61
N GLU A 392 11.92 35.61 15.47
CA GLU A 392 12.89 36.67 15.62
C GLU A 392 14.23 36.31 14.95
N ARG A 393 14.72 37.23 14.14
CA ARG A 393 16.07 37.14 13.61
C ARG A 393 17.10 37.42 14.70
N VAL A 394 18.00 36.50 14.89
CA VAL A 394 19.07 36.67 15.90
C VAL A 394 20.16 37.62 15.35
N ALA A 395 20.28 38.78 15.93
CA ALA A 395 21.22 39.81 15.47
C ALA A 395 22.59 39.75 16.19
N ALA A 396 22.62 39.24 17.42
CA ALA A 396 23.82 39.15 18.25
C ALA A 396 23.75 37.95 19.20
N LEU A 397 24.88 37.58 19.79
CA LEU A 397 24.97 36.42 20.72
C LEU A 397 24.19 36.61 22.04
N ASP A 398 23.96 37.85 22.40
CA ASP A 398 23.21 38.27 23.61
C ASP A 398 21.74 38.60 23.31
N THR A 399 21.27 38.37 22.08
CA THR A 399 19.85 38.50 21.73
C THR A 399 19.04 37.54 22.62
N PRO A 400 17.99 37.99 23.30
CA PRO A 400 17.15 37.11 24.12
C PRO A 400 16.52 36.02 23.24
N VAL A 401 16.46 34.77 23.73
CA VAL A 401 15.69 33.71 23.07
C VAL A 401 14.21 33.98 23.34
N PRO A 402 13.35 34.00 22.29
CA PRO A 402 11.93 34.20 22.48
C PRO A 402 11.31 33.07 23.30
N ALA A 403 10.17 33.35 23.95
CA ALA A 403 9.44 32.35 24.70
C ALA A 403 8.97 31.21 23.76
N PRO A 404 9.15 29.95 24.16
CA PRO A 404 8.64 28.82 23.37
C PRO A 404 7.11 28.88 23.21
N VAL A 405 6.60 28.48 22.06
CA VAL A 405 5.17 28.34 21.79
C VAL A 405 4.59 27.35 22.81
N ASP A 406 3.51 27.74 23.47
CA ASP A 406 2.87 27.01 24.58
C ASP A 406 3.84 26.57 25.69
N GLY A 407 4.97 27.27 25.82
CA GLY A 407 6.03 26.96 26.79
C GLY A 407 6.84 25.70 26.45
N GLU A 408 6.60 25.07 25.29
CA GLU A 408 7.13 23.76 24.93
C GLU A 408 7.92 23.75 23.61
N TRP A 409 7.52 24.55 22.60
CA TRP A 409 8.03 24.41 21.25
C TRP A 409 8.86 25.61 20.79
N LEU A 410 9.95 25.33 20.07
CA LEU A 410 10.83 26.36 19.54
C LEU A 410 11.20 26.04 18.08
N VAL A 411 10.92 26.98 17.18
CA VAL A 411 11.32 26.87 15.78
C VAL A 411 12.69 27.48 15.60
N VAL A 412 13.60 26.77 14.91
CA VAL A 412 14.92 27.30 14.57
C VAL A 412 15.13 27.17 13.05
N ARG A 413 15.49 28.29 12.42
CA ARG A 413 15.78 28.33 10.97
C ARG A 413 17.20 28.81 10.72
N ALA A 414 17.90 28.12 9.82
CA ALA A 414 19.20 28.55 9.33
C ALA A 414 19.10 28.89 7.84
N GLY A 415 19.09 30.20 7.53
CA GLY A 415 18.78 30.73 6.22
C GLY A 415 17.32 30.42 5.81
N LYS A 416 17.07 30.34 4.48
CA LYS A 416 15.71 30.17 3.94
C LYS A 416 15.24 28.70 3.86
N ARG A 417 16.16 27.73 3.95
CA ARG A 417 15.86 26.34 3.58
C ARG A 417 15.98 25.33 4.71
N ARG A 418 16.73 25.64 5.77
CA ARG A 418 16.94 24.70 6.89
C ARG A 418 16.06 25.09 8.06
N LEU A 419 15.15 24.20 8.41
CA LEU A 419 14.23 24.34 9.55
C LEU A 419 14.40 23.12 10.46
N THR A 420 14.34 23.35 11.78
CA THR A 420 14.12 22.32 12.78
C THR A 420 13.21 22.82 13.88
N VAL A 421 12.57 21.90 14.58
CA VAL A 421 11.65 22.20 15.69
C VAL A 421 12.19 21.56 16.97
N GLY A 422 12.36 22.38 17.98
CA GLY A 422 12.78 21.95 19.32
C GLY A 422 11.59 21.70 20.21
N ARG A 423 11.69 20.66 21.04
CA ARG A 423 10.75 20.39 22.13
C ARG A 423 11.46 20.53 23.47
N ARG A 424 10.84 21.22 24.44
CA ARG A 424 11.39 21.39 25.78
C ARG A 424 11.36 20.09 26.56
N ARG A 425 12.53 19.67 27.10
CA ARG A 425 12.57 18.59 28.10
C ARG A 425 12.08 19.16 29.41
N ARG A 426 11.01 18.59 29.94
CA ARG A 426 10.64 18.79 31.34
C ARG A 426 11.62 18.01 32.20
N ALA A 427 12.15 18.66 33.24
CA ALA A 427 13.06 18.05 34.21
C ALA A 427 12.39 16.90 34.98
#